data_ccfdb489db562567489abd9e3e82e717
#
_entry.id   ccfdb489db562567489abd9e3e82e717
#
_cell.length_a   1.000
_cell.length_b   1.000
_cell.length_c   1.000
_cell.angle_alpha   90.00
_cell.angle_beta   90.00
_cell.angle_gamma   90.00
#
_symmetry.space_group_name_H-M   'P 1'
#
loop_
_entity.id
_entity.type
_entity.pdbx_description
1 polymer ?
#
loop_
_entity_poly.entity_id
_entity_poly.type
_entity_poly.pdbx_seq_one_letter_code
_entity_poly.pdbx_strand_id
1 'polypeptide(L)'
;DTVVALEELGVDVVLTWDHFFPLSGDPDGSHFECWSLLAGWAEATERVQLGPLVACTAFRNPDLHADIARTVDHISDGRVIFGIGAGWFERDFTSYDFEFGTAGSRLDALAADLPRIRARWDQLVPPPAGKLPILVGGGGERKTLRITAEHADIWHGFGDPELIAHKHQVLDAWCARIGRNPLEIERSAGVAYTPARLPERSDLDFAGQAQALFDVGTRLLTLSLTTPPYDLGPVREVLAWRDEVNAGGSTLSG
;
A
#
# COMPACT_ATOMS: atom_id res chain seq x y z
N ASP A 1 -19.76 -4.48 -4.18
CA ASP A 1 -19.84 -5.90 -4.48
C ASP A 1 -18.47 -6.55 -4.79
N THR A 2 -17.54 -5.88 -5.47
CA THR A 2 -16.23 -6.46 -5.81
C THR A 2 -15.39 -6.74 -4.55
N VAL A 3 -15.36 -5.84 -3.57
CA VAL A 3 -14.60 -6.06 -2.34
C VAL A 3 -15.08 -7.28 -1.56
N VAL A 4 -16.41 -7.51 -1.51
CA VAL A 4 -17.01 -8.70 -0.89
C VAL A 4 -16.58 -9.97 -1.64
N ALA A 5 -16.63 -9.94 -2.98
CA ALA A 5 -16.17 -11.06 -3.78
C ALA A 5 -14.66 -11.37 -3.59
N LEU A 6 -13.81 -10.36 -3.40
CA LEU A 6 -12.40 -10.55 -3.09
C LEU A 6 -12.21 -11.18 -1.70
N GLU A 7 -13.00 -10.75 -0.71
CA GLU A 7 -12.98 -11.34 0.62
C GLU A 7 -13.46 -12.80 0.61
N GLU A 8 -14.52 -13.11 -0.14
CA GLU A 8 -15.03 -14.49 -0.32
C GLU A 8 -14.00 -15.40 -1.02
N LEU A 9 -13.18 -14.84 -1.92
CA LEU A 9 -12.07 -15.57 -2.54
C LEU A 9 -10.90 -15.84 -1.58
N GLY A 10 -10.87 -15.19 -0.41
CA GLY A 10 -9.79 -15.34 0.56
C GLY A 10 -8.62 -14.39 0.36
N VAL A 11 -8.85 -13.23 -0.27
CA VAL A 11 -7.86 -12.15 -0.32
C VAL A 11 -7.62 -11.61 1.09
N ASP A 12 -6.35 -11.40 1.46
CA ASP A 12 -5.97 -10.95 2.79
C ASP A 12 -6.09 -9.43 2.96
N VAL A 13 -5.81 -8.68 1.89
CA VAL A 13 -5.75 -7.21 1.91
C VAL A 13 -6.37 -6.64 0.63
N VAL A 14 -7.24 -5.65 0.73
CA VAL A 14 -7.75 -4.86 -0.41
C VAL A 14 -7.36 -3.40 -0.22
N LEU A 15 -6.71 -2.84 -1.23
CA LEU A 15 -6.18 -1.48 -1.19
C LEU A 15 -6.78 -0.64 -2.32
N THR A 16 -6.93 0.66 -2.09
CA THR A 16 -7.28 1.62 -3.15
C THR A 16 -6.32 2.80 -3.16
N TRP A 17 -6.23 3.51 -4.25
CA TRP A 17 -5.37 4.70 -4.36
C TRP A 17 -6.10 5.99 -4.01
N ASP A 18 -5.36 6.98 -3.54
CA ASP A 18 -5.87 8.30 -3.15
C ASP A 18 -5.60 9.32 -4.27
N HIS A 19 -6.25 9.10 -5.40
CA HIS A 19 -6.26 10.03 -6.53
C HIS A 19 -7.65 10.62 -6.71
N PHE A 20 -7.75 11.72 -7.44
CA PHE A 20 -9.03 12.34 -7.79
C PHE A 20 -9.46 12.03 -9.22
N PHE A 21 -8.54 11.43 -9.98
CA PHE A 21 -8.77 11.01 -11.37
C PHE A 21 -8.26 9.59 -11.60
N PRO A 22 -8.84 8.85 -12.56
CA PRO A 22 -8.33 7.54 -12.95
C PRO A 22 -6.86 7.63 -13.44
N LEU A 23 -6.04 6.67 -13.02
CA LEU A 23 -4.66 6.54 -13.49
C LEU A 23 -4.54 5.69 -14.77
N SER A 24 -5.62 5.02 -15.18
CA SER A 24 -5.71 4.19 -16.39
C SER A 24 -7.09 4.31 -17.03
N GLY A 25 -7.19 4.01 -18.31
CA GLY A 25 -8.44 4.13 -19.06
C GLY A 25 -8.78 5.57 -19.40
N ASP A 26 -10.07 5.94 -19.32
CA ASP A 26 -10.53 7.30 -19.55
C ASP A 26 -10.06 8.22 -18.42
N PRO A 27 -9.23 9.23 -18.70
CA PRO A 27 -8.71 10.13 -17.66
C PRO A 27 -9.76 10.96 -16.94
N ASP A 28 -10.95 11.10 -17.53
CA ASP A 28 -12.11 11.80 -16.96
C ASP A 28 -13.23 10.82 -16.54
N GLY A 29 -12.91 9.54 -16.48
CA GLY A 29 -13.81 8.47 -16.07
C GLY A 29 -14.20 8.53 -14.59
N SER A 30 -15.13 7.66 -14.20
CA SER A 30 -15.61 7.58 -12.82
C SER A 30 -14.46 7.25 -11.86
N HIS A 31 -14.37 8.03 -10.78
CA HIS A 31 -13.47 7.82 -9.67
C HIS A 31 -14.16 8.19 -8.36
N PHE A 32 -13.79 7.53 -7.27
CA PHE A 32 -14.40 7.77 -5.95
C PHE A 32 -13.32 8.17 -4.94
N GLU A 33 -13.67 9.04 -4.00
CA GLU A 33 -12.78 9.50 -2.96
C GLU A 33 -12.36 8.33 -2.07
N CYS A 34 -11.06 8.26 -1.80
CA CYS A 34 -10.38 7.12 -1.19
C CYS A 34 -10.97 6.72 0.17
N TRP A 35 -11.02 7.63 1.13
CA TRP A 35 -11.43 7.32 2.50
C TRP A 35 -12.93 7.06 2.64
N SER A 36 -13.75 7.75 1.84
CA SER A 36 -15.19 7.47 1.75
C SER A 36 -15.47 6.07 1.21
N LEU A 37 -14.69 5.65 0.20
CA LEU A 37 -14.79 4.30 -0.36
C LEU A 37 -14.32 3.25 0.66
N LEU A 38 -13.19 3.50 1.35
CA LEU A 38 -12.68 2.61 2.39
C LEU A 38 -13.64 2.44 3.56
N ALA A 39 -14.34 3.51 3.98
CA ALA A 39 -15.38 3.40 5.00
C ALA A 39 -16.53 2.48 4.56
N GLY A 40 -16.95 2.59 3.27
CA GLY A 40 -17.96 1.70 2.71
C GLY A 40 -17.48 0.23 2.62
N TRP A 41 -16.21 0.00 2.28
CA TRP A 41 -15.63 -1.35 2.27
C TRP A 41 -15.48 -1.92 3.68
N ALA A 42 -15.12 -1.09 4.66
CA ALA A 42 -15.02 -1.48 6.05
C ALA A 42 -16.33 -2.04 6.61
N GLU A 43 -17.46 -1.39 6.27
CA GLU A 43 -18.81 -1.84 6.66
C GLU A 43 -19.27 -3.08 5.89
N ALA A 44 -18.84 -3.22 4.62
CA ALA A 44 -19.30 -4.31 3.74
C ALA A 44 -18.51 -5.62 3.91
N THR A 45 -17.42 -5.63 4.68
CA THR A 45 -16.51 -6.77 4.86
C THR A 45 -16.24 -7.07 6.33
N GLU A 46 -15.80 -8.28 6.65
CA GLU A 46 -15.59 -8.72 8.03
C GLU A 46 -14.14 -9.12 8.36
N ARG A 47 -13.34 -9.53 7.36
CA ARG A 47 -12.02 -10.14 7.58
C ARG A 47 -10.87 -9.46 6.85
N VAL A 48 -11.11 -9.02 5.61
CA VAL A 48 -10.07 -8.46 4.76
C VAL A 48 -9.53 -7.17 5.37
N GLN A 49 -8.20 -7.04 5.43
CA GLN A 49 -7.57 -5.76 5.75
C GLN A 49 -7.76 -4.78 4.59
N LEU A 50 -7.84 -3.51 4.91
CA LEU A 50 -8.10 -2.48 3.89
C LEU A 50 -7.32 -1.19 4.18
N GLY A 51 -7.05 -0.43 3.13
CA GLY A 51 -6.33 0.82 3.29
C GLY A 51 -6.01 1.51 1.96
N PRO A 52 -5.44 2.69 2.02
CA PRO A 52 -4.92 3.37 0.83
C PRO A 52 -3.56 2.80 0.41
N LEU A 53 -3.32 2.71 -0.91
CA LEU A 53 -2.02 2.43 -1.51
C LEU A 53 -1.70 3.49 -2.58
N VAL A 54 -1.28 4.67 -2.22
CA VAL A 54 -1.17 5.19 -0.86
C VAL A 54 -1.86 6.54 -0.76
N ALA A 55 -2.33 6.91 0.43
CA ALA A 55 -2.86 8.25 0.67
C ALA A 55 -1.78 9.32 0.46
N CYS A 56 -2.16 10.46 -0.09
CA CYS A 56 -1.24 11.59 -0.30
C CYS A 56 -1.22 12.48 0.95
N THR A 57 -0.02 12.70 1.51
CA THR A 57 0.16 13.55 2.70
C THR A 57 -0.31 15.00 2.46
N ALA A 58 -0.21 15.51 1.22
CA ALA A 58 -0.57 16.88 0.88
C ALA A 58 -2.08 17.15 0.80
N PHE A 59 -2.92 16.12 0.67
CA PHE A 59 -4.36 16.33 0.45
C PHE A 59 -5.16 16.56 1.73
N ARG A 60 -4.56 16.34 2.90
CA ARG A 60 -5.25 16.49 4.19
C ARG A 60 -4.30 17.04 5.26
N ASN A 61 -4.82 17.84 6.17
CA ASN A 61 -4.11 18.15 7.40
C ASN A 61 -3.76 16.84 8.14
N PRO A 62 -2.53 16.65 8.64
CA PRO A 62 -2.10 15.37 9.23
C PRO A 62 -2.92 14.94 10.45
N ASP A 63 -3.40 15.87 11.28
CA ASP A 63 -4.27 15.52 12.42
C ASP A 63 -5.64 15.04 11.95
N LEU A 64 -6.23 15.72 10.95
CA LEU A 64 -7.47 15.28 10.32
C LEU A 64 -7.30 13.92 9.63
N HIS A 65 -6.16 13.70 8.97
CA HIS A 65 -5.86 12.43 8.33
C HIS A 65 -5.77 11.29 9.34
N ALA A 66 -5.15 11.54 10.49
CA ALA A 66 -5.13 10.61 11.62
C ALA A 66 -6.54 10.30 12.14
N ASP A 67 -7.40 11.33 12.28
CA ASP A 67 -8.79 11.18 12.75
C ASP A 67 -9.65 10.37 11.75
N ILE A 68 -9.48 10.59 10.45
CA ILE A 68 -10.15 9.82 9.40
C ILE A 68 -9.74 8.35 9.47
N ALA A 69 -8.43 8.08 9.48
CA ALA A 69 -7.90 6.72 9.52
C ALA A 69 -8.41 5.97 10.76
N ARG A 70 -8.35 6.59 11.97
CA ARG A 70 -8.89 6.02 13.19
C ARG A 70 -10.40 5.74 13.08
N THR A 71 -11.16 6.62 12.42
CA THR A 71 -12.60 6.42 12.24
C THR A 71 -12.90 5.19 11.38
N VAL A 72 -12.22 5.05 10.24
CA VAL A 72 -12.36 3.87 9.37
C VAL A 72 -11.85 2.60 10.07
N ASP A 73 -10.80 2.72 10.88
CA ASP A 73 -10.28 1.61 11.70
C ASP A 73 -11.34 1.09 12.68
N HIS A 74 -12.10 1.97 13.33
CA HIS A 74 -13.23 1.58 14.17
C HIS A 74 -14.40 0.96 13.40
N ILE A 75 -14.75 1.50 12.21
CA ILE A 75 -15.78 0.92 11.36
C ILE A 75 -15.40 -0.52 10.95
N SER A 76 -14.11 -0.74 10.69
CA SER A 76 -13.60 -2.04 10.26
C SER A 76 -13.24 -3.00 11.40
N ASP A 77 -13.39 -2.62 12.66
CA ASP A 77 -12.94 -3.39 13.83
C ASP A 77 -11.41 -3.69 13.79
N GLY A 78 -10.62 -2.65 13.50
CA GLY A 78 -9.16 -2.70 13.59
C GLY A 78 -8.43 -3.31 12.39
N ARG A 79 -9.04 -3.30 11.18
CA ARG A 79 -8.48 -3.91 9.95
C ARG A 79 -7.76 -2.94 9.03
N VAL A 80 -7.61 -1.65 9.41
CA VAL A 80 -6.99 -0.65 8.53
C VAL A 80 -5.47 -0.73 8.52
N ILE A 81 -4.91 -0.71 7.31
CA ILE A 81 -3.50 -0.38 7.03
C ILE A 81 -3.44 1.09 6.59
N PHE A 82 -2.69 1.92 7.33
CA PHE A 82 -2.52 3.33 6.99
C PHE A 82 -1.40 3.51 5.95
N GLY A 83 -1.74 3.35 4.68
CA GLY A 83 -0.78 3.59 3.60
C GLY A 83 -0.65 5.08 3.28
N ILE A 84 0.57 5.61 3.23
CA ILE A 84 0.83 7.03 2.99
C ILE A 84 2.07 7.24 2.10
N GLY A 85 2.06 8.32 1.33
CA GLY A 85 3.15 8.72 0.46
C GLY A 85 3.17 10.23 0.19
N ALA A 86 4.20 10.69 -0.50
CA ALA A 86 4.42 12.12 -0.76
C ALA A 86 3.55 12.67 -1.91
N GLY A 87 2.87 11.83 -2.68
CA GLY A 87 2.17 12.24 -3.90
C GLY A 87 3.12 12.45 -5.09
N TRP A 88 2.61 12.29 -6.29
CA TRP A 88 3.39 12.39 -7.53
C TRP A 88 2.58 12.85 -8.75
N PHE A 89 1.26 12.65 -8.75
CA PHE A 89 0.40 12.93 -9.89
C PHE A 89 -0.04 14.40 -9.88
N GLU A 90 0.66 15.23 -10.63
CA GLU A 90 0.52 16.69 -10.63
C GLU A 90 -0.90 17.16 -10.93
N ARG A 91 -1.66 16.43 -11.76
CA ARG A 91 -3.05 16.75 -12.09
C ARG A 91 -3.95 16.83 -10.85
N ASP A 92 -3.79 15.92 -9.89
CA ASP A 92 -4.56 15.94 -8.64
C ASP A 92 -4.32 17.25 -7.87
N PHE A 93 -3.06 17.65 -7.77
CA PHE A 93 -2.69 18.87 -7.05
C PHE A 93 -3.25 20.12 -7.71
N THR A 94 -3.03 20.26 -9.02
CA THR A 94 -3.44 21.47 -9.75
C THR A 94 -4.94 21.61 -9.89
N SER A 95 -5.68 20.50 -9.99
CA SER A 95 -7.14 20.52 -10.12
C SER A 95 -7.88 20.89 -8.84
N TYR A 96 -7.22 20.72 -7.67
CA TYR A 96 -7.82 20.99 -6.36
C TYR A 96 -7.06 22.09 -5.59
N ASP A 97 -6.23 22.87 -6.28
CA ASP A 97 -5.44 23.97 -5.70
C ASP A 97 -4.50 23.56 -4.55
N PHE A 98 -4.03 22.30 -4.54
CA PHE A 98 -2.97 21.87 -3.65
C PHE A 98 -1.61 22.31 -4.18
N GLU A 99 -0.70 22.70 -3.28
CA GLU A 99 0.65 23.05 -3.65
C GLU A 99 1.44 21.79 -4.07
N PHE A 100 1.82 21.70 -5.35
CA PHE A 100 2.61 20.56 -5.85
C PHE A 100 4.06 20.61 -5.39
N GLY A 101 4.68 21.76 -5.39
CA GLY A 101 6.07 21.97 -4.97
C GLY A 101 7.07 21.06 -5.71
N THR A 102 8.10 20.62 -5.02
CA THR A 102 9.10 19.67 -5.52
C THR A 102 8.93 18.28 -4.88
N ALA A 103 9.44 17.23 -5.51
CA ALA A 103 9.49 15.91 -4.89
C ALA A 103 10.22 15.94 -3.52
N GLY A 104 11.24 16.82 -3.41
CA GLY A 104 11.97 17.01 -2.17
C GLY A 104 11.12 17.61 -1.05
N SER A 105 10.37 18.70 -1.34
CA SER A 105 9.49 19.35 -0.35
C SER A 105 8.34 18.45 0.08
N ARG A 106 7.74 17.71 -0.86
CA ARG A 106 6.67 16.74 -0.51
C ARG A 106 7.16 15.60 0.39
N LEU A 107 8.40 15.11 0.16
CA LEU A 107 9.00 14.10 1.04
C LEU A 107 9.39 14.67 2.41
N ASP A 108 9.79 15.94 2.49
CA ASP A 108 10.05 16.61 3.76
C ASP A 108 8.74 16.79 4.57
N ALA A 109 7.64 17.13 3.89
CA ALA A 109 6.31 17.17 4.52
C ALA A 109 5.90 15.77 5.04
N LEU A 110 6.05 14.71 4.23
CA LEU A 110 5.77 13.35 4.67
C LEU A 110 6.56 12.96 5.93
N ALA A 111 7.86 13.29 5.97
CA ALA A 111 8.70 13.02 7.12
C ALA A 111 8.26 13.78 8.39
N ALA A 112 7.75 15.00 8.23
CA ALA A 112 7.23 15.81 9.34
C ALA A 112 5.85 15.34 9.83
N ASP A 113 5.00 14.87 8.92
CA ASP A 113 3.63 14.50 9.22
C ASP A 113 3.51 13.14 9.93
N LEU A 114 4.38 12.17 9.60
CA LEU A 114 4.30 10.82 10.18
C LEU A 114 4.38 10.80 11.72
N PRO A 115 5.35 11.45 12.38
CA PRO A 115 5.38 11.51 13.84
C PRO A 115 4.18 12.27 14.42
N ARG A 116 3.66 13.29 13.72
CA ARG A 116 2.48 14.05 14.13
C ARG A 116 1.22 13.19 14.09
N ILE A 117 1.06 12.37 13.04
CA ILE A 117 -0.05 11.42 12.90
C ILE A 117 -0.02 10.40 14.06
N ARG A 118 1.14 9.80 14.35
CA ARG A 118 1.28 8.86 15.47
C ARG A 118 0.92 9.53 16.81
N ALA A 119 1.47 10.72 17.06
CA ALA A 119 1.16 11.48 18.29
C ALA A 119 -0.33 11.85 18.40
N ARG A 120 -1.00 12.08 17.27
CA ARG A 120 -2.45 12.33 17.24
C ARG A 120 -3.25 11.09 17.64
N TRP A 121 -2.90 9.90 17.12
CA TRP A 121 -3.55 8.65 17.51
C TRP A 121 -3.46 8.38 19.01
N ASP A 122 -2.32 8.67 19.65
CA ASP A 122 -2.12 8.52 21.10
C ASP A 122 -3.03 9.45 21.93
N GLN A 123 -3.51 10.55 21.34
CA GLN A 123 -4.37 11.56 22.00
C GLN A 123 -5.86 11.35 21.73
N LEU A 124 -6.24 10.51 20.77
CA LEU A 124 -7.64 10.31 20.39
C LEU A 124 -8.40 9.51 21.45
N VAL A 125 -9.66 9.86 21.62
CA VAL A 125 -10.61 9.16 22.51
C VAL A 125 -11.86 8.82 21.69
N PRO A 126 -12.14 7.54 21.43
CA PRO A 126 -11.25 6.39 21.68
C PRO A 126 -10.00 6.40 20.79
N PRO A 127 -8.93 5.73 21.21
CA PRO A 127 -7.77 5.50 20.34
C PRO A 127 -8.13 4.57 19.16
N PRO A 128 -7.23 4.32 18.19
CA PRO A 128 -7.44 3.30 17.16
C PRO A 128 -7.89 1.95 17.76
N ALA A 129 -8.77 1.25 17.07
CA ALA A 129 -9.27 -0.07 17.48
C ALA A 129 -8.20 -1.15 17.29
N GLY A 130 -7.44 -1.08 16.17
CA GLY A 130 -6.35 -1.97 15.84
C GLY A 130 -4.96 -1.33 16.02
N LYS A 131 -3.95 -1.98 15.45
CA LYS A 131 -2.55 -1.48 15.47
C LYS A 131 -2.35 -0.31 14.51
N LEU A 132 -3.17 -0.18 13.50
CA LEU A 132 -3.11 0.82 12.43
C LEU A 132 -1.68 0.93 11.83
N PRO A 133 -1.13 -0.17 11.25
CA PRO A 133 0.24 -0.17 10.75
C PRO A 133 0.43 0.86 9.64
N ILE A 134 1.57 1.55 9.66
CA ILE A 134 1.92 2.55 8.65
C ILE A 134 2.61 1.86 7.48
N LEU A 135 2.02 1.97 6.29
CA LEU A 135 2.64 1.57 5.03
C LEU A 135 3.16 2.82 4.31
N VAL A 136 4.46 2.84 3.99
CA VAL A 136 5.05 3.89 3.15
C VAL A 136 5.31 3.36 1.75
N GLY A 137 4.73 4.03 0.74
CA GLY A 137 4.91 3.72 -0.67
C GLY A 137 6.00 4.54 -1.35
N GLY A 138 6.80 3.88 -2.19
CA GLY A 138 7.79 4.53 -3.04
C GLY A 138 9.20 4.01 -2.89
N GLY A 139 10.03 4.21 -3.94
CA GLY A 139 11.35 3.61 -4.06
C GLY A 139 12.54 4.59 -3.99
N GLY A 140 12.34 5.83 -3.56
CA GLY A 140 13.40 6.85 -3.47
C GLY A 140 14.45 6.53 -2.40
N GLU A 141 15.67 6.17 -2.81
CA GLU A 141 16.71 5.60 -1.93
C GLU A 141 17.20 6.56 -0.85
N ARG A 142 17.26 7.86 -1.16
CA ARG A 142 17.86 8.86 -0.25
C ARG A 142 16.90 9.38 0.82
N LYS A 143 15.61 9.57 0.45
CA LYS A 143 14.60 10.14 1.36
C LYS A 143 13.51 9.13 1.68
N THR A 144 12.85 8.55 0.68
CA THR A 144 11.70 7.67 0.92
C THR A 144 12.09 6.46 1.77
N LEU A 145 13.15 5.72 1.39
CA LEU A 145 13.58 4.55 2.15
C LEU A 145 14.14 4.90 3.53
N ARG A 146 14.71 6.11 3.72
CA ARG A 146 15.06 6.61 5.05
C ARG A 146 13.81 6.86 5.90
N ILE A 147 12.81 7.56 5.37
CA ILE A 147 11.53 7.81 6.05
C ILE A 147 10.84 6.48 6.40
N THR A 148 10.89 5.52 5.49
CA THR A 148 10.38 4.17 5.72
C THR A 148 11.10 3.51 6.89
N ALA A 149 12.43 3.54 6.93
CA ALA A 149 13.21 2.97 8.03
C ALA A 149 12.91 3.65 9.37
N GLU A 150 12.64 4.96 9.38
CA GLU A 150 12.35 5.74 10.59
C GLU A 150 10.92 5.50 11.11
N HIS A 151 9.92 5.29 10.22
CA HIS A 151 8.51 5.42 10.61
C HIS A 151 7.57 4.29 10.18
N ALA A 152 7.92 3.49 9.16
CA ALA A 152 6.98 2.53 8.60
C ALA A 152 7.01 1.16 9.27
N ASP A 153 5.86 0.48 9.25
CA ASP A 153 5.69 -0.92 9.60
C ASP A 153 5.67 -1.79 8.34
N ILE A 154 5.30 -1.21 7.19
CA ILE A 154 5.27 -1.85 5.88
C ILE A 154 5.92 -0.92 4.85
N TRP A 155 6.76 -1.46 3.97
CA TRP A 155 7.25 -0.76 2.78
C TRP A 155 6.62 -1.32 1.53
N HIS A 156 6.11 -0.46 0.63
CA HIS A 156 5.63 -0.89 -0.68
C HIS A 156 6.48 -0.29 -1.81
N GLY A 157 7.04 -1.18 -2.64
CA GLY A 157 7.84 -0.83 -3.80
C GLY A 157 7.24 -1.28 -5.13
N PHE A 158 7.76 -0.69 -6.22
CA PHE A 158 7.37 -1.00 -7.59
C PHE A 158 8.61 -1.39 -8.39
N GLY A 159 8.53 -2.45 -9.16
CA GLY A 159 9.61 -2.91 -10.03
C GLY A 159 9.64 -4.42 -10.20
N ASP A 160 10.61 -4.88 -11.01
CA ASP A 160 10.92 -6.29 -11.12
C ASP A 160 11.61 -6.83 -9.84
N PRO A 161 11.73 -8.16 -9.69
CA PRO A 161 12.32 -8.76 -8.49
C PRO A 161 13.77 -8.30 -8.22
N GLU A 162 14.57 -8.02 -9.25
CA GLU A 162 15.95 -7.55 -9.08
C GLU A 162 15.98 -6.14 -8.48
N LEU A 163 15.17 -5.23 -8.99
CA LEU A 163 15.02 -3.88 -8.44
C LEU A 163 14.48 -3.92 -7.01
N ILE A 164 13.48 -4.76 -6.73
CA ILE A 164 12.92 -4.92 -5.38
C ILE A 164 13.98 -5.46 -4.41
N ALA A 165 14.77 -6.47 -4.80
CA ALA A 165 15.89 -6.98 -3.99
C ALA A 165 16.91 -5.87 -3.66
N HIS A 166 17.28 -5.04 -4.65
CA HIS A 166 18.15 -3.90 -4.43
C HIS A 166 17.54 -2.90 -3.44
N LYS A 167 16.25 -2.58 -3.56
CA LYS A 167 15.57 -1.66 -2.62
C LYS A 167 15.50 -2.23 -1.20
N HIS A 168 15.34 -3.54 -1.04
CA HIS A 168 15.42 -4.20 0.27
C HIS A 168 16.79 -3.96 0.91
N GLN A 169 17.88 -4.16 0.16
CA GLN A 169 19.24 -3.92 0.67
C GLN A 169 19.47 -2.46 1.10
N VAL A 170 18.96 -1.50 0.32
CA VAL A 170 19.05 -0.07 0.67
C VAL A 170 18.25 0.24 1.94
N LEU A 171 17.05 -0.34 2.08
CA LEU A 171 16.22 -0.15 3.27
C LEU A 171 16.89 -0.78 4.51
N ASP A 172 17.46 -1.98 4.38
CA ASP A 172 18.22 -2.65 5.44
C ASP A 172 19.44 -1.81 5.89
N ALA A 173 20.13 -1.20 4.93
CA ALA A 173 21.23 -0.28 5.23
C ALA A 173 20.77 0.99 5.99
N TRP A 174 19.57 1.52 5.70
CA TRP A 174 19.00 2.61 6.47
C TRP A 174 18.59 2.16 7.89
N CYS A 175 17.97 1.00 8.03
CA CYS A 175 17.64 0.42 9.34
C CYS A 175 18.91 0.24 10.20
N ALA A 176 19.98 -0.29 9.62
CA ALA A 176 21.25 -0.47 10.32
C ALA A 176 21.84 0.85 10.82
N ARG A 177 21.73 1.95 10.04
CA ARG A 177 22.24 3.28 10.44
C ARG A 177 21.51 3.86 11.64
N ILE A 178 20.25 3.52 11.85
CA ILE A 178 19.43 4.04 12.95
C ILE A 178 19.26 3.01 14.08
N GLY A 179 19.87 1.82 13.97
CA GLY A 179 19.79 0.76 14.97
C GLY A 179 18.45 0.05 15.03
N ARG A 180 17.66 0.07 13.95
CA ARG A 180 16.38 -0.63 13.83
C ARG A 180 16.56 -2.01 13.22
N ASN A 181 15.84 -3.01 13.73
CA ASN A 181 15.80 -4.33 13.11
C ASN A 181 15.02 -4.25 11.78
N PRO A 182 15.63 -4.57 10.61
CA PRO A 182 14.95 -4.49 9.31
C PRO A 182 13.77 -5.47 9.19
N LEU A 183 13.72 -6.53 9.98
CA LEU A 183 12.62 -7.50 10.00
C LEU A 183 11.33 -6.95 10.65
N GLU A 184 11.40 -5.79 11.29
CA GLU A 184 10.21 -5.09 11.79
C GLU A 184 9.40 -4.41 10.68
N ILE A 185 9.96 -4.31 9.46
CA ILE A 185 9.30 -3.68 8.33
C ILE A 185 8.95 -4.76 7.32
N GLU A 186 7.66 -5.03 7.16
CA GLU A 186 7.17 -5.94 6.13
C GLU A 186 7.46 -5.42 4.72
N ARG A 187 7.88 -6.29 3.82
CA ARG A 187 8.21 -5.97 2.43
C ARG A 187 7.03 -6.26 1.52
N SER A 188 6.58 -5.23 0.80
CA SER A 188 5.47 -5.32 -0.13
C SER A 188 5.87 -4.91 -1.55
N ALA A 189 5.35 -5.60 -2.56
CA ALA A 189 5.53 -5.24 -3.96
C ALA A 189 4.36 -5.70 -4.84
N GLY A 190 4.19 -5.03 -5.99
CA GLY A 190 3.18 -5.39 -6.99
C GLY A 190 3.60 -6.56 -7.87
N VAL A 191 2.77 -7.60 -7.95
CA VAL A 191 2.89 -8.67 -8.95
C VAL A 191 2.51 -8.11 -10.31
N ALA A 192 3.26 -8.47 -11.35
CA ALA A 192 3.03 -8.01 -12.72
C ALA A 192 3.01 -6.47 -12.87
N TYR A 193 3.76 -5.77 -12.02
CA TYR A 193 3.92 -4.34 -12.19
C TYR A 193 4.60 -4.05 -13.53
N THR A 194 3.83 -3.50 -14.45
CA THR A 194 4.34 -2.99 -15.72
C THR A 194 4.31 -1.46 -15.63
N PRO A 195 5.46 -0.77 -15.67
CA PRO A 195 5.46 0.68 -15.81
C PRO A 195 4.63 1.07 -17.04
N ALA A 196 3.86 2.15 -16.96
CA ALA A 196 2.93 2.62 -18.01
C ALA A 196 3.57 2.84 -19.40
N ARG A 197 4.86 2.60 -19.56
CA ARG A 197 5.65 2.74 -20.80
C ARG A 197 6.12 1.40 -21.40
N LEU A 198 5.85 0.26 -20.76
CA LEU A 198 6.18 -1.05 -21.32
C LEU A 198 4.92 -1.63 -21.99
N PRO A 199 5.09 -2.35 -23.13
CA PRO A 199 3.96 -2.99 -23.80
C PRO A 199 3.28 -3.99 -22.85
N GLU A 200 1.95 -4.09 -22.94
CA GLU A 200 1.18 -5.11 -22.25
C GLU A 200 1.81 -6.49 -22.51
N ARG A 201 2.21 -7.16 -21.44
CA ARG A 201 2.68 -8.55 -21.53
C ARG A 201 1.47 -9.45 -21.38
N SER A 202 1.03 -10.01 -22.49
CA SER A 202 -0.13 -10.92 -22.56
C SER A 202 0.17 -12.34 -22.05
N ASP A 203 1.43 -12.63 -21.72
CA ASP A 203 1.96 -13.94 -21.35
C ASP A 203 2.45 -13.98 -19.89
N LEU A 204 1.85 -13.16 -19.01
CA LEU A 204 2.26 -13.08 -17.60
C LEU A 204 1.83 -14.34 -16.85
N ASP A 205 2.81 -15.08 -16.35
CA ASP A 205 2.68 -16.07 -15.31
C ASP A 205 2.66 -15.32 -13.95
N PHE A 206 1.47 -15.06 -13.42
CA PHE A 206 1.29 -14.32 -12.17
C PHE A 206 1.85 -15.08 -10.96
N ALA A 207 1.70 -16.40 -10.92
CA ALA A 207 2.25 -17.26 -9.87
C ALA A 207 3.79 -17.25 -9.90
N GLY A 208 4.40 -17.37 -11.09
CA GLY A 208 5.86 -17.30 -11.24
C GLY A 208 6.43 -15.94 -10.84
N GLN A 209 5.73 -14.83 -11.13
CA GLN A 209 6.16 -13.52 -10.67
C GLN A 209 5.97 -13.32 -9.17
N ALA A 210 4.89 -13.85 -8.59
CA ALA A 210 4.68 -13.87 -7.15
C ALA A 210 5.81 -14.64 -6.45
N GLN A 211 6.18 -15.82 -6.99
CA GLN A 211 7.30 -16.61 -6.48
C GLN A 211 8.63 -15.84 -6.55
N ALA A 212 8.92 -15.20 -7.68
CA ALA A 212 10.17 -14.44 -7.83
C ALA A 212 10.27 -13.25 -6.85
N LEU A 213 9.16 -12.56 -6.56
CA LEU A 213 9.12 -11.52 -5.54
C LEU A 213 9.22 -12.10 -4.12
N PHE A 214 8.60 -13.25 -3.86
CA PHE A 214 8.70 -13.94 -2.58
C PHE A 214 10.13 -14.40 -2.29
N ASP A 215 10.85 -14.92 -3.29
CA ASP A 215 12.23 -15.38 -3.19
C ASP A 215 13.21 -14.27 -2.80
N VAL A 216 12.93 -13.03 -3.23
CA VAL A 216 13.72 -11.85 -2.84
C VAL A 216 13.28 -11.21 -1.50
N GLY A 217 12.35 -11.84 -0.78
CA GLY A 217 11.97 -11.44 0.57
C GLY A 217 10.70 -10.60 0.68
N THR A 218 9.95 -10.41 -0.40
CA THR A 218 8.61 -9.79 -0.33
C THR A 218 7.62 -10.73 0.36
N ARG A 219 6.74 -10.20 1.19
CA ARG A 219 5.74 -10.98 1.93
C ARG A 219 4.31 -10.51 1.72
N LEU A 220 4.09 -9.22 1.47
CA LEU A 220 2.80 -8.68 1.05
C LEU A 220 2.83 -8.41 -0.46
N LEU A 221 2.14 -9.26 -1.23
CA LEU A 221 2.05 -9.16 -2.69
C LEU A 221 0.74 -8.47 -3.08
N THR A 222 0.81 -7.49 -3.96
CA THR A 222 -0.37 -6.78 -4.47
C THR A 222 -0.57 -7.03 -5.96
N LEU A 223 -1.82 -7.09 -6.39
CA LEU A 223 -2.21 -7.21 -7.78
C LEU A 223 -3.20 -6.10 -8.13
N SER A 224 -2.96 -5.37 -9.22
CA SER A 224 -3.83 -4.27 -9.62
C SER A 224 -5.02 -4.75 -10.43
N LEU A 225 -6.23 -4.34 -10.05
CA LEU A 225 -7.46 -4.48 -10.81
C LEU A 225 -7.84 -3.10 -11.35
N THR A 226 -7.64 -2.85 -12.65
CA THR A 226 -7.66 -1.48 -13.20
C THR A 226 -8.90 -1.13 -14.01
N THR A 227 -9.64 -2.12 -14.54
CA THR A 227 -10.75 -1.86 -15.45
C THR A 227 -11.94 -2.77 -15.18
N PRO A 228 -13.11 -2.21 -14.82
CA PRO A 228 -14.32 -3.01 -14.67
C PRO A 228 -14.90 -3.42 -16.06
N PRO A 229 -15.58 -4.59 -16.17
CA PRO A 229 -15.68 -5.60 -15.12
C PRO A 229 -14.33 -6.26 -14.83
N TYR A 230 -13.98 -6.38 -13.54
CA TYR A 230 -12.67 -6.90 -13.14
C TYR A 230 -12.50 -8.38 -13.45
N ASP A 231 -11.41 -8.74 -14.12
CA ASP A 231 -10.98 -10.14 -14.26
C ASP A 231 -10.31 -10.61 -12.95
N LEU A 232 -10.93 -11.57 -12.28
CA LEU A 232 -10.42 -12.17 -11.05
C LEU A 232 -9.58 -13.45 -11.30
N GLY A 233 -9.34 -13.82 -12.55
CA GLY A 233 -8.47 -14.94 -12.93
C GLY A 233 -7.07 -14.82 -12.31
N PRO A 234 -6.35 -13.71 -12.55
CA PRO A 234 -5.04 -13.46 -11.94
C PRO A 234 -5.03 -13.51 -10.41
N VAL A 235 -6.10 -13.02 -9.76
CA VAL A 235 -6.23 -13.09 -8.30
C VAL A 235 -6.29 -14.55 -7.85
N ARG A 236 -7.10 -15.40 -8.50
CA ARG A 236 -7.23 -16.82 -8.17
C ARG A 236 -5.91 -17.58 -8.35
N GLU A 237 -5.15 -17.25 -9.41
CA GLU A 237 -3.85 -17.85 -9.67
C GLU A 237 -2.85 -17.55 -8.54
N VAL A 238 -2.73 -16.27 -8.14
CA VAL A 238 -1.84 -15.86 -7.06
C VAL A 238 -2.28 -16.43 -5.71
N LEU A 239 -3.59 -16.53 -5.44
CA LEU A 239 -4.11 -17.15 -4.22
C LEU A 239 -3.80 -18.65 -4.17
N ALA A 240 -3.96 -19.38 -5.27
CA ALA A 240 -3.59 -20.79 -5.35
C ALA A 240 -2.10 -20.99 -5.06
N TRP A 241 -1.24 -20.19 -5.69
CA TRP A 241 0.20 -20.18 -5.41
C TRP A 241 0.48 -19.90 -3.93
N ARG A 242 -0.12 -18.87 -3.33
CA ARG A 242 0.02 -18.53 -1.90
C ARG A 242 -0.31 -19.73 -1.00
N ASP A 243 -1.41 -20.39 -1.27
CA ASP A 243 -1.89 -21.50 -0.47
C ASP A 243 -0.95 -22.72 -0.55
N GLU A 244 -0.36 -22.97 -1.73
CA GLU A 244 0.67 -23.99 -1.93
C GLU A 244 1.96 -23.68 -1.15
N VAL A 245 2.44 -22.43 -1.21
CA VAL A 245 3.64 -21.98 -0.46
C VAL A 245 3.42 -22.11 1.04
N ASN A 246 2.24 -21.70 1.54
CA ASN A 246 1.90 -21.78 2.95
C ASN A 246 1.80 -23.24 3.42
N ALA A 247 1.24 -24.14 2.62
CA ALA A 247 1.14 -25.56 2.92
C ALA A 247 2.52 -26.25 2.93
N GLY A 248 3.42 -25.89 1.98
CA GLY A 248 4.79 -26.40 1.91
C GLY A 248 5.67 -25.93 3.07
N GLY A 249 5.51 -24.70 3.55
CA GLY A 249 6.23 -24.15 4.70
C GLY A 249 5.89 -24.84 6.03
N SER A 250 4.69 -25.39 6.16
CA SER A 250 4.24 -26.12 7.37
C SER A 250 4.91 -27.48 7.54
N THR A 251 5.50 -28.04 6.49
CA THR A 251 6.15 -29.38 6.52
C THR A 251 7.64 -29.33 6.91
N LEU A 252 8.26 -28.14 7.02
CA LEU A 252 9.68 -27.98 7.38
C LEU A 252 9.92 -27.65 8.85
N SER A 253 8.87 -27.55 9.66
CA SER A 253 8.92 -27.22 11.11
C SER A 253 8.57 -28.43 12.00
N GLY A 254 8.82 -29.66 11.53
CA GLY A 254 8.63 -30.89 12.27
C GLY A 254 9.94 -31.46 12.83
#